data_b9bbca2d6e5fabe2118fa6edcbaebe4f
#
_entry.id   b9bbca2d6e5fabe2118fa6edcbaebe4f
#
_cell.length_a   1.000
_cell.length_b   1.000
_cell.length_c   1.000
_cell.angle_alpha   90.00
_cell.angle_beta   90.00
_cell.angle_gamma   90.00
#
_symmetry.space_group_name_H-M   'P 1'
#
loop_
_entity.id
_entity.type
_entity.pdbx_description
1 polymer ?
#
loop_
_entity_poly.entity_id
_entity_poly.type
_entity_poly.pdbx_seq_one_letter_code
_entity_poly.pdbx_strand_id
1 'polypeptide(L)'
;MDESKPAKSRVNLDKQMAEIVRLRQEMRAKTPEQRKTTTRAVARIVDDVHLEGRMGKFVVESDEPLARGGTERGPSPLQYLMMGTAF
;
A
#
# COMPACT_ATOMS: atom_id res chain seq x y z
N MET A 1 -22.25 12.17 -2.98
CA MET A 1 -22.33 11.05 -2.02
C MET A 1 -23.22 11.49 -0.87
N ASP A 2 -24.19 10.70 -0.51
CA ASP A 2 -25.10 11.02 0.59
C ASP A 2 -24.51 10.50 1.90
N GLU A 3 -23.97 11.40 2.72
CA GLU A 3 -23.37 11.07 4.00
C GLU A 3 -24.39 10.91 5.14
N SER A 4 -25.66 11.22 4.88
CA SER A 4 -26.71 11.14 5.91
C SER A 4 -27.17 9.70 6.16
N LYS A 5 -26.89 8.77 5.25
CA LYS A 5 -27.25 7.36 5.37
C LYS A 5 -26.06 6.55 5.88
N PRO A 6 -26.30 5.57 6.80
CA PRO A 6 -25.25 4.65 7.18
C PRO A 6 -24.71 3.95 5.93
N ALA A 7 -23.40 3.96 5.75
CA ALA A 7 -22.78 3.23 4.65
C ALA A 7 -23.02 1.73 4.86
N LYS A 8 -23.54 1.05 3.86
CA LYS A 8 -23.51 -0.41 3.85
C LYS A 8 -22.05 -0.85 3.81
N SER A 9 -21.71 -1.86 4.58
CA SER A 9 -20.38 -2.44 4.50
C SER A 9 -20.14 -2.96 3.08
N ARG A 10 -19.05 -2.51 2.47
CA ARG A 10 -18.61 -2.98 1.16
C ARG A 10 -17.56 -4.09 1.29
N VAL A 11 -17.17 -4.38 2.51
CA VAL A 11 -16.22 -5.45 2.81
C VAL A 11 -17.00 -6.76 2.87
N ASN A 12 -16.53 -7.75 2.13
CA ASN A 12 -17.06 -9.10 2.23
C ASN A 12 -16.40 -9.80 3.41
N LEU A 13 -17.04 -9.71 4.58
CA LEU A 13 -16.51 -10.25 5.82
C LEU A 13 -16.37 -11.77 5.78
N ASP A 14 -17.33 -12.47 5.16
CA ASP A 14 -17.27 -13.92 5.05
C ASP A 14 -16.05 -14.36 4.26
N LYS A 15 -15.79 -13.71 3.12
CA LYS A 15 -14.61 -13.96 2.31
C LYS A 15 -13.33 -13.66 3.08
N GLN A 16 -13.27 -12.51 3.77
CA GLN A 16 -12.10 -12.13 4.54
C GLN A 16 -11.82 -13.12 5.65
N MET A 17 -12.85 -13.54 6.39
CA MET A 17 -12.69 -14.51 7.47
C MET A 17 -12.25 -15.88 6.95
N ALA A 18 -12.78 -16.33 5.83
CA ALA A 18 -12.37 -17.60 5.22
C ALA A 18 -10.88 -17.56 4.84
N GLU A 19 -10.41 -16.48 4.24
CA GLU A 19 -8.99 -16.29 3.89
C GLU A 19 -8.09 -16.22 5.11
N ILE A 20 -8.51 -15.55 6.17
CA ILE A 20 -7.76 -15.46 7.42
C ILE A 20 -7.62 -16.84 8.06
N VAL A 21 -8.69 -17.61 8.10
CA VAL A 21 -8.67 -18.98 8.64
C VAL A 21 -7.71 -19.86 7.83
N ARG A 22 -7.78 -19.78 6.51
CA ARG A 22 -6.88 -20.53 5.62
C ARG A 22 -5.41 -20.16 5.87
N LEU A 23 -5.11 -18.87 5.96
CA LEU A 23 -3.75 -18.39 6.25
C LEU A 23 -3.23 -18.88 7.60
N ARG A 24 -4.08 -18.86 8.64
CA ARG A 24 -3.71 -19.37 9.95
C ARG A 24 -3.38 -20.85 9.92
N GLN A 25 -4.15 -21.63 9.19
CA GLN A 25 -3.90 -23.07 9.02
C GLN A 25 -2.59 -23.32 8.30
N GLU A 26 -2.33 -22.58 7.21
CA GLU A 26 -1.07 -22.66 6.49
C GLU A 26 0.12 -22.29 7.39
N MET A 27 -0.01 -21.22 8.17
CA MET A 27 1.07 -20.78 9.07
C MET A 27 1.34 -21.77 10.19
N ARG A 28 0.30 -22.42 10.74
CA ARG A 28 0.46 -23.45 11.75
C ARG A 28 1.20 -24.69 11.24
N ALA A 29 1.03 -25.00 9.95
CA ALA A 29 1.71 -26.12 9.31
C ALA A 29 3.18 -25.81 9.00
N LYS A 30 3.61 -24.54 9.09
CA LYS A 30 4.98 -24.14 8.79
C LYS A 30 5.83 -24.11 10.05
N THR A 31 7.13 -24.35 9.89
CA THR A 31 8.11 -24.12 10.94
C THR A 31 8.27 -22.62 11.22
N PRO A 32 8.80 -22.20 12.40
CA PRO A 32 9.07 -20.80 12.66
C PRO A 32 9.90 -20.12 11.57
N GLU A 33 10.86 -20.82 11.00
CA GLU A 33 11.69 -20.28 9.91
C GLU A 33 10.88 -20.03 8.64
N GLN A 34 9.96 -20.92 8.32
CA GLN A 34 9.09 -20.79 7.15
C GLN A 34 8.02 -19.71 7.32
N ARG A 35 7.76 -19.25 8.55
CA ARG A 35 6.80 -18.17 8.83
C ARG A 35 7.38 -16.78 8.62
N LYS A 36 8.69 -16.68 8.45
CA LYS A 36 9.33 -15.39 8.19
C LYS A 36 9.02 -14.93 6.79
N THR A 37 8.59 -13.69 6.67
CA THR A 37 8.36 -13.05 5.38
C THR A 37 9.21 -11.79 5.31
N THR A 38 9.67 -11.46 4.12
CA THR A 38 10.41 -10.22 3.88
C THR A 38 9.62 -9.38 2.89
N THR A 39 9.34 -8.15 3.29
CA THR A 39 8.72 -7.15 2.42
C THR A 39 9.77 -6.12 2.07
N ARG A 40 9.91 -5.83 0.79
CA ARG A 40 10.91 -4.89 0.30
C ARG A 40 10.26 -3.84 -0.57
N ALA A 41 10.60 -2.58 -0.29
CA ALA A 41 10.30 -1.47 -1.17
C ALA A 41 11.61 -0.91 -1.71
N VAL A 42 11.64 -0.56 -2.98
CA VAL A 42 12.80 0.03 -3.64
C VAL A 42 12.36 1.31 -4.31
N ALA A 43 13.11 2.37 -4.12
CA ALA A 43 12.88 3.63 -4.81
C ALA A 43 14.14 4.03 -5.57
N ARG A 44 13.94 4.66 -6.73
CA ARG A 44 15.03 5.21 -7.51
C ARG A 44 14.69 6.62 -7.97
N ILE A 45 15.70 7.43 -8.15
CA ILE A 45 15.56 8.74 -8.77
C ILE A 45 15.46 8.54 -10.28
N VAL A 46 14.38 9.02 -10.88
CA VAL A 46 14.21 9.03 -12.33
C VAL A 46 14.87 10.29 -12.90
N ASP A 47 14.50 11.42 -12.33
CA ASP A 47 15.00 12.72 -12.75
C ASP A 47 14.71 13.75 -11.67
N ASP A 48 15.74 14.46 -11.20
CA ASP A 48 15.60 15.48 -10.16
C ASP A 48 14.90 14.92 -8.90
N VAL A 49 13.73 15.43 -8.57
CA VAL A 49 12.92 14.96 -7.43
C VAL A 49 11.80 13.98 -7.85
N HIS A 50 11.77 13.63 -9.12
CA HIS A 50 10.86 12.61 -9.63
C HIS A 50 11.41 11.22 -9.29
N LEU A 51 10.63 10.45 -8.55
CA LEU A 51 11.02 9.14 -8.04
C LEU A 51 10.10 8.06 -8.58
N GLU A 52 10.64 6.86 -8.71
CA GLU A 52 9.87 5.66 -8.96
C GLU A 52 10.01 4.74 -7.74
N GLY A 53 8.89 4.28 -7.21
CA GLY A 53 8.85 3.31 -6.12
C GLY A 53 8.31 1.97 -6.60
N ARG A 54 8.91 0.90 -6.10
CA ARG A 54 8.47 -0.46 -6.41
C ARG A 54 8.27 -1.26 -5.13
N MET A 55 7.17 -1.97 -5.08
CA MET A 55 6.90 -2.95 -4.04
C MET A 55 6.12 -4.12 -4.65
N GLY A 56 6.73 -5.29 -4.70
CA GLY A 56 6.16 -6.44 -5.39
C GLY A 56 5.96 -6.12 -6.87
N LYS A 57 4.76 -6.32 -7.36
CA LYS A 57 4.38 -6.02 -8.75
C LYS A 57 3.96 -4.56 -8.97
N PHE A 58 3.88 -3.78 -7.91
CA PHE A 58 3.39 -2.41 -7.99
C PHE A 58 4.53 -1.44 -8.24
N VAL A 59 4.29 -0.53 -9.18
CA VAL A 59 5.20 0.57 -9.51
C VAL A 59 4.39 1.86 -9.38
N VAL A 60 4.92 2.80 -8.61
CA VAL A 60 4.28 4.10 -8.40
C VAL A 60 5.29 5.22 -8.63
N GLU A 61 4.79 6.38 -8.96
CA GLU A 61 5.59 7.58 -9.14
C GLU A 61 5.37 8.53 -7.97
N SER A 62 6.44 9.20 -7.57
CA SER A 62 6.42 10.27 -6.59
C SER A 62 7.16 11.47 -7.16
N ASP A 63 6.68 12.64 -6.84
CA ASP A 63 7.30 13.91 -7.27
C ASP A 63 7.01 14.97 -6.20
N GLU A 64 7.57 16.14 -6.37
CA GLU A 64 7.23 17.27 -5.54
C GLU A 64 6.29 18.23 -6.29
N PRO A 65 5.51 19.07 -5.55
CA PRO A 65 4.72 20.12 -6.17
C PRO A 65 5.60 21.12 -6.92
N LEU A 66 5.01 21.81 -7.88
CA LEU A 66 5.70 22.86 -8.61
C LEU A 66 6.31 23.92 -7.67
N ALA A 67 5.62 24.26 -6.59
CA ALA A 67 6.09 25.22 -5.60
C ALA A 67 7.36 24.77 -4.85
N ARG A 68 7.70 23.49 -4.92
CA ARG A 68 8.89 22.89 -4.29
C ARG A 68 9.90 22.37 -5.31
N GLY A 69 9.79 22.81 -6.55
CA GLY A 69 10.72 22.45 -7.60
C GLY A 69 10.44 21.13 -8.29
N GLY A 70 9.29 20.53 -8.05
CA GLY A 70 8.86 19.34 -8.75
C GLY A 70 8.04 19.62 -10.00
N THR A 71 7.56 18.59 -10.64
CA THR A 71 6.71 18.65 -11.84
C THR A 71 5.35 17.95 -11.66
N GLU A 72 4.98 17.63 -10.43
CA GLU A 72 3.69 17.05 -10.05
C GLU A 72 3.31 15.79 -10.83
N ARG A 73 4.27 14.94 -11.13
CA ARG A 73 4.02 13.66 -11.81
C ARG A 73 3.37 12.62 -10.93
N GLY A 74 3.31 12.86 -9.65
CA GLY A 74 2.68 11.98 -8.68
C GLY A 74 2.63 12.64 -7.30
N PRO A 75 1.99 11.98 -6.32
CA PRO A 75 2.02 12.45 -4.94
C PRO A 75 3.45 12.50 -4.41
N SER A 76 3.69 13.44 -3.49
CA SER A 76 4.98 13.48 -2.77
C SER A 76 5.11 12.28 -1.82
N PRO A 77 6.34 11.96 -1.39
CA PRO A 77 6.53 10.90 -0.40
C PRO A 77 5.70 11.10 0.87
N LEU A 78 5.57 12.33 1.36
CA LEU A 78 4.75 12.62 2.52
C LEU A 78 3.26 12.36 2.25
N GLN A 79 2.78 12.70 1.07
CA GLN A 79 1.39 12.41 0.69
C GLN A 79 1.12 10.92 0.60
N TYR A 80 2.06 10.12 0.12
CA TYR A 80 1.96 8.65 0.16
C TYR A 80 1.86 8.12 1.58
N LEU A 81 2.68 8.65 2.48
CA LEU A 81 2.62 8.26 3.89
C LEU A 81 1.27 8.59 4.50
N MET A 82 0.74 9.78 4.22
CA MET A 82 -0.56 10.21 4.72
C MET A 82 -1.70 9.35 4.16
N MET A 83 -1.68 9.06 2.86
CA MET A 83 -2.67 8.17 2.25
C MET A 83 -2.60 6.76 2.83
N GLY A 84 -1.40 6.22 2.97
CA GLY A 84 -1.22 4.89 3.58
C GLY A 84 -1.75 4.83 5.00
N THR A 85 -1.56 5.89 5.76
CA THR A 85 -2.08 5.99 7.13
C THR A 85 -3.61 6.11 7.13
N ALA A 86 -4.19 6.82 6.16
CA ALA A 86 -5.64 6.99 6.04
C ALA A 86 -6.35 5.70 5.60
N PHE A 87 -5.71 4.88 4.78
CA PHE A 87 -6.28 3.60 4.37
C PHE A 87 -6.53 2.67 5.54
#